data_4a68184f565dd59243383ed2c73c1150
#
_entry.id   4a68184f565dd59243383ed2c73c1150
#
_cell.length_a   1.000
_cell.length_b   1.000
_cell.length_c   1.000
_cell.angle_alpha   90.00
_cell.angle_beta   90.00
_cell.angle_gamma   90.00
#
_symmetry.space_group_name_H-M   'P 1'
#
loop_
_entity.id
_entity.type
_entity.pdbx_description
1 polymer ?
#
loop_
_entity_poly.entity_id
_entity_poly.type
_entity_poly.pdbx_seq_one_letter_code
_entity_poly.pdbx_strand_id
1 'polypeptide(L)'
;RANLDKEKAEEDAMEYKRQYSVLNEEINAVRQKKVELLQNATLPLPGLSVMDEELVYNGKKWDCMSGSDQLKVATAIVRKLNPKCGFVLLDKLEQMDLDTLQEFGQWLETEKLQAIATRVSTGDECSIIIEDGYVAGQKTLVSEVAKSGWKAGVF
;
A
#
# COMPACT_ATOMS: atom_id res chain seq x y z
N ARG A 1 28.88 -55.09 -16.22
CA ARG A 1 27.75 -54.18 -16.38
C ARG A 1 27.33 -53.62 -15.03
N ALA A 2 27.01 -54.41 -14.00
CA ALA A 2 26.56 -53.91 -12.69
C ALA A 2 27.54 -52.95 -11.99
N ASN A 3 28.85 -53.13 -12.10
CA ASN A 3 29.85 -52.22 -11.53
C ASN A 3 29.90 -50.89 -12.28
N LEU A 4 29.74 -50.87 -13.61
CA LEU A 4 29.72 -49.66 -14.41
C LEU A 4 28.47 -48.82 -14.13
N ASP A 5 27.32 -49.48 -13.95
CA ASP A 5 26.05 -48.82 -13.61
C ASP A 5 26.11 -48.21 -12.19
N LYS A 6 26.82 -48.88 -11.27
CA LYS A 6 27.04 -48.38 -9.92
C LYS A 6 27.97 -47.15 -9.92
N GLU A 7 29.11 -47.22 -10.62
CA GLU A 7 30.03 -46.07 -10.73
C GLU A 7 29.34 -44.85 -11.32
N LYS A 8 28.53 -45.03 -12.37
CA LYS A 8 27.78 -43.95 -12.98
C LYS A 8 26.73 -43.35 -12.05
N ALA A 9 26.02 -44.17 -11.26
CA ALA A 9 25.08 -43.74 -10.28
C ALA A 9 25.75 -42.94 -9.13
N GLU A 10 26.97 -43.33 -8.74
CA GLU A 10 27.76 -42.63 -7.74
C GLU A 10 28.26 -41.27 -8.27
N GLU A 11 28.69 -41.18 -9.54
CA GLU A 11 29.08 -39.95 -10.20
C GLU A 11 27.88 -38.99 -10.33
N ASP A 12 26.72 -39.46 -10.79
CA ASP A 12 25.50 -38.68 -10.88
C ASP A 12 25.06 -38.16 -9.50
N ALA A 13 25.14 -38.99 -8.46
CA ALA A 13 24.80 -38.60 -7.10
C ALA A 13 25.74 -37.51 -6.54
N MET A 14 27.05 -37.60 -6.86
CA MET A 14 28.01 -36.56 -6.47
C MET A 14 27.75 -35.26 -7.19
N GLU A 15 27.42 -35.27 -8.48
CA GLU A 15 27.09 -34.09 -9.25
C GLU A 15 25.78 -33.41 -8.74
N TYR A 16 24.74 -34.19 -8.48
CA TYR A 16 23.50 -33.64 -7.87
C TYR A 16 23.76 -33.07 -6.48
N LYS A 17 24.57 -33.69 -5.66
CA LYS A 17 24.95 -33.17 -4.35
C LYS A 17 25.70 -31.85 -4.47
N ARG A 18 26.59 -31.71 -5.45
CA ARG A 18 27.31 -30.48 -5.73
C ARG A 18 26.36 -29.38 -6.18
N GLN A 19 25.46 -29.66 -7.12
CA GLN A 19 24.46 -28.72 -7.61
C GLN A 19 23.51 -28.25 -6.48
N TYR A 20 23.07 -29.19 -5.64
CA TYR A 20 22.25 -28.87 -4.48
C TYR A 20 22.95 -27.92 -3.49
N SER A 21 24.25 -28.18 -3.23
CA SER A 21 25.03 -27.26 -2.36
C SER A 21 25.12 -25.87 -2.94
N VAL A 22 25.46 -25.74 -4.23
CA VAL A 22 25.55 -24.44 -4.91
C VAL A 22 24.22 -23.69 -4.89
N LEU A 23 23.12 -24.38 -5.23
CA LEU A 23 21.78 -23.77 -5.22
C LEU A 23 21.36 -23.31 -3.82
N ASN A 24 21.69 -24.06 -2.78
CA ASN A 24 21.41 -23.65 -1.40
C ASN A 24 22.23 -22.42 -0.99
N GLU A 25 23.47 -22.33 -1.40
CA GLU A 25 24.31 -21.15 -1.16
C GLU A 25 23.74 -19.92 -1.88
N GLU A 26 23.32 -20.07 -3.13
CA GLU A 26 22.66 -19.00 -3.90
C GLU A 26 21.34 -18.55 -3.24
N ILE A 27 20.50 -19.49 -2.82
CA ILE A 27 19.25 -19.17 -2.10
C ILE A 27 19.55 -18.38 -0.82
N ASN A 28 20.54 -18.82 -0.03
CA ASN A 28 20.90 -18.14 1.19
C ASN A 28 21.49 -16.73 0.93
N ALA A 29 22.30 -16.58 -0.12
CA ALA A 29 22.83 -15.30 -0.52
C ALA A 29 21.72 -14.32 -0.94
N VAL A 30 20.71 -14.79 -1.69
CA VAL A 30 19.54 -13.99 -2.08
C VAL A 30 18.71 -13.59 -0.87
N ARG A 31 18.49 -14.51 0.08
CA ARG A 31 17.77 -14.21 1.33
C ARG A 31 18.52 -13.16 2.16
N GLN A 32 19.83 -13.30 2.31
CA GLN A 32 20.66 -12.34 3.01
C GLN A 32 20.59 -10.96 2.36
N LYS A 33 20.73 -10.88 1.04
CA LYS A 33 20.61 -9.65 0.28
C LYS A 33 19.24 -8.99 0.44
N LYS A 34 18.16 -9.78 0.47
CA LYS A 34 16.80 -9.29 0.73
C LYS A 34 16.72 -8.61 2.11
N VAL A 35 17.25 -9.25 3.14
CA VAL A 35 17.27 -8.72 4.51
C VAL A 35 18.07 -7.42 4.57
N GLU A 36 19.25 -7.38 3.97
CA GLU A 36 20.11 -6.18 3.92
C GLU A 36 19.42 -5.01 3.20
N LEU A 37 18.75 -5.28 2.07
CA LEU A 37 17.99 -4.25 1.35
C LEU A 37 16.83 -3.69 2.18
N LEU A 38 16.13 -4.54 2.93
CA LEU A 38 15.02 -4.12 3.80
C LEU A 38 15.51 -3.33 5.02
N GLN A 39 16.63 -3.75 5.64
CA GLN A 39 17.22 -3.05 6.79
C GLN A 39 17.80 -1.69 6.42
N ASN A 40 18.38 -1.56 5.22
CA ASN A 40 18.94 -0.32 4.72
C ASN A 40 17.93 0.58 4.00
N ALA A 41 16.69 0.12 3.81
CA ALA A 41 15.66 0.93 3.17
C ALA A 41 15.22 2.07 4.08
N THR A 42 15.27 3.30 3.56
CA THR A 42 14.67 4.45 4.23
C THR A 42 13.16 4.37 4.09
N LEU A 43 12.51 3.84 5.10
CA LEU A 43 11.05 3.73 5.12
C LEU A 43 10.40 5.11 5.31
N PRO A 44 9.17 5.31 4.79
CA PRO A 44 8.55 6.63 4.72
C PRO A 44 8.02 7.16 6.05
N LEU A 45 7.94 6.32 7.08
CA LEU A 45 7.45 6.72 8.41
C LEU A 45 8.40 6.26 9.50
N PRO A 46 8.64 7.08 10.53
CA PRO A 46 9.29 6.63 11.76
C PRO A 46 8.45 5.50 12.40
N GLY A 47 9.10 4.46 12.89
CA GLY A 47 8.45 3.29 13.47
C GLY A 47 7.90 2.26 12.46
N LEU A 48 7.99 2.54 11.16
CA LEU A 48 7.70 1.55 10.12
C LEU A 48 8.91 0.64 9.92
N SER A 49 8.68 -0.65 9.85
CA SER A 49 9.69 -1.69 9.62
C SER A 49 9.11 -2.87 8.87
N VAL A 50 9.96 -3.76 8.41
CA VAL A 50 9.55 -5.03 7.82
C VAL A 50 10.20 -6.15 8.65
N MET A 51 9.38 -7.00 9.25
CA MET A 51 9.81 -8.15 10.06
C MET A 51 9.08 -9.40 9.56
N ASP A 52 9.81 -10.48 9.40
CA ASP A 52 9.25 -11.78 8.94
C ASP A 52 8.40 -11.65 7.66
N GLU A 53 8.86 -10.81 6.71
CA GLU A 53 8.16 -10.51 5.45
C GLU A 53 6.84 -9.73 5.60
N GLU A 54 6.50 -9.29 6.81
CA GLU A 54 5.31 -8.50 7.11
C GLU A 54 5.67 -7.06 7.45
N LEU A 55 4.76 -6.16 7.11
CA LEU A 55 4.85 -4.75 7.47
C LEU A 55 4.51 -4.58 8.96
N VAL A 56 5.39 -3.91 9.69
CA VAL A 56 5.22 -3.62 11.12
C VAL A 56 5.31 -2.12 11.35
N TYR A 57 4.31 -1.55 12.01
CA TYR A 57 4.30 -0.14 12.40
C TYR A 57 4.07 -0.01 13.90
N ASN A 58 4.98 0.69 14.58
CA ASN A 58 4.98 0.85 16.03
C ASN A 58 4.84 -0.50 16.78
N GLY A 59 5.51 -1.55 16.28
CA GLY A 59 5.48 -2.89 16.86
C GLY A 59 4.24 -3.72 16.55
N LYS A 60 3.29 -3.22 15.76
CA LYS A 60 2.09 -3.95 15.35
C LYS A 60 2.24 -4.41 13.90
N LYS A 61 1.92 -5.67 13.62
CA LYS A 61 1.82 -6.22 12.28
C LYS A 61 0.64 -5.61 11.53
N TRP A 62 0.69 -5.58 10.19
CA TRP A 62 -0.34 -4.98 9.34
C TRP A 62 -1.77 -5.35 9.73
N ASP A 63 -2.04 -6.64 9.94
CA ASP A 63 -3.37 -7.16 10.28
C ASP A 63 -3.84 -6.79 11.70
N CYS A 64 -2.90 -6.36 12.56
CA CYS A 64 -3.16 -5.92 13.93
C CYS A 64 -3.17 -4.39 14.09
N MET A 65 -2.97 -3.64 13.00
CA MET A 65 -3.03 -2.18 13.02
C MET A 65 -4.48 -1.70 13.06
N SER A 66 -4.69 -0.52 13.62
CA SER A 66 -5.97 0.19 13.47
C SER A 66 -6.17 0.62 12.01
N GLY A 67 -7.42 0.81 11.59
CA GLY A 67 -7.72 1.31 10.24
C GLY A 67 -7.05 2.66 9.94
N SER A 68 -6.94 3.53 10.95
CA SER A 68 -6.23 4.80 10.84
C SER A 68 -4.72 4.63 10.65
N ASP A 69 -4.09 3.70 11.38
CA ASP A 69 -2.66 3.38 11.21
C ASP A 69 -2.39 2.81 9.81
N GLN A 70 -3.24 1.88 9.35
CA GLN A 70 -3.13 1.30 8.00
C GLN A 70 -3.24 2.37 6.92
N LEU A 71 -4.18 3.32 7.06
CA LEU A 71 -4.37 4.39 6.10
C LEU A 71 -3.16 5.35 6.07
N LYS A 72 -2.63 5.70 7.23
CA LYS A 72 -1.42 6.53 7.36
C LYS A 72 -0.21 5.86 6.73
N VAL A 73 0.03 4.59 7.03
CA VAL A 73 1.13 3.81 6.46
C VAL A 73 0.98 3.68 4.94
N ALA A 74 -0.22 3.32 4.45
CA ALA A 74 -0.49 3.21 3.01
C ALA A 74 -0.23 4.53 2.29
N THR A 75 -0.72 5.64 2.83
CA THR A 75 -0.53 6.99 2.26
C THR A 75 0.95 7.36 2.19
N ALA A 76 1.72 7.08 3.25
CA ALA A 76 3.15 7.36 3.29
C ALA A 76 3.93 6.53 2.26
N ILE A 77 3.57 5.25 2.09
CA ILE A 77 4.18 4.39 1.07
C ILE A 77 3.86 4.91 -0.34
N VAL A 78 2.58 5.22 -0.62
CA VAL A 78 2.17 5.77 -1.93
C VAL A 78 2.90 7.08 -2.23
N ARG A 79 3.04 7.97 -1.24
CA ARG A 79 3.82 9.20 -1.35
C ARG A 79 5.28 8.94 -1.71
N LYS A 80 5.91 7.97 -1.06
CA LYS A 80 7.30 7.60 -1.32
C LYS A 80 7.50 7.01 -2.71
N LEU A 81 6.55 6.21 -3.18
CA LEU A 81 6.58 5.62 -4.53
C LEU A 81 6.33 6.66 -5.63
N ASN A 82 5.54 7.69 -5.33
CA ASN A 82 5.14 8.72 -6.28
C ASN A 82 5.53 10.13 -5.80
N PRO A 83 6.82 10.45 -5.68
CA PRO A 83 7.28 11.70 -5.06
C PRO A 83 6.89 12.97 -5.84
N LYS A 84 6.55 12.83 -7.12
CA LYS A 84 6.10 13.95 -7.97
C LYS A 84 4.59 14.19 -7.88
N CYS A 85 3.82 13.27 -7.32
CA CYS A 85 2.38 13.42 -7.14
C CYS A 85 2.13 14.25 -5.87
N GLY A 86 1.53 15.41 -6.02
CA GLY A 86 1.23 16.33 -4.92
C GLY A 86 -0.10 16.05 -4.22
N PHE A 87 -0.84 14.99 -4.58
CA PHE A 87 -2.13 14.68 -3.99
C PHE A 87 -2.34 13.18 -3.78
N VAL A 88 -3.27 12.84 -2.90
CA VAL A 88 -3.76 11.47 -2.67
C VAL A 88 -5.28 11.46 -2.64
N LEU A 89 -5.84 10.34 -3.08
CA LEU A 89 -7.27 10.04 -2.97
C LEU A 89 -7.47 9.05 -1.83
N LEU A 90 -8.34 9.37 -0.91
CA LEU A 90 -8.61 8.58 0.28
C LEU A 90 -10.10 8.29 0.39
N ASP A 91 -10.45 7.09 0.76
CA ASP A 91 -11.84 6.68 0.96
C ASP A 91 -12.06 6.21 2.39
N LYS A 92 -13.28 6.37 2.88
CA LYS A 92 -13.72 5.87 4.18
C LYS A 92 -12.97 6.46 5.38
N LEU A 93 -12.78 7.79 5.38
CA LEU A 93 -12.18 8.47 6.54
C LEU A 93 -13.07 8.48 7.79
N GLU A 94 -14.29 7.96 7.73
CA GLU A 94 -15.12 7.69 8.91
C GLU A 94 -14.51 6.65 9.88
N GLN A 95 -13.49 5.91 9.45
CA GLN A 95 -12.72 5.01 10.32
C GLN A 95 -11.82 5.76 11.31
N MET A 96 -11.60 7.04 11.09
CA MET A 96 -10.87 7.93 12.00
C MET A 96 -11.86 8.75 12.83
N ASP A 97 -11.61 8.83 14.14
CA ASP A 97 -12.23 9.85 14.97
C ASP A 97 -11.71 11.26 14.59
N LEU A 98 -12.32 12.29 15.11
CA LEU A 98 -11.98 13.68 14.75
C LEU A 98 -10.56 14.05 15.18
N ASP A 99 -10.09 13.56 16.32
CA ASP A 99 -8.75 13.87 16.81
C ASP A 99 -7.69 13.21 15.92
N THR A 100 -7.86 11.93 15.59
CA THR A 100 -6.99 11.20 14.66
C THR A 100 -7.03 11.81 13.26
N LEU A 101 -8.20 12.27 12.80
CA LEU A 101 -8.33 12.94 11.50
C LEU A 101 -7.56 14.26 11.48
N GLN A 102 -7.58 15.04 12.57
CA GLN A 102 -6.84 16.27 12.70
C GLN A 102 -5.32 16.01 12.70
N GLU A 103 -4.85 15.04 13.46
CA GLU A 103 -3.43 14.62 13.45
C GLU A 103 -2.97 14.17 12.06
N PHE A 104 -3.81 13.40 11.39
CA PHE A 104 -3.54 12.96 10.02
C PHE A 104 -3.47 14.14 9.04
N GLY A 105 -4.38 15.12 9.17
CA GLY A 105 -4.37 16.35 8.39
C GLY A 105 -3.08 17.16 8.60
N GLN A 106 -2.65 17.34 9.84
CA GLN A 106 -1.39 18.02 10.17
C GLN A 106 -0.16 17.31 9.57
N TRP A 107 -0.18 15.97 9.59
CA TRP A 107 0.88 15.19 8.95
C TRP A 107 0.89 15.39 7.43
N LEU A 108 -0.28 15.40 6.76
CA LEU A 108 -0.39 15.67 5.32
C LEU A 108 0.14 17.06 4.95
N GLU A 109 -0.15 18.08 5.78
CA GLU A 109 0.40 19.43 5.60
C GLU A 109 1.92 19.46 5.71
N THR A 110 2.49 18.73 6.68
CA THR A 110 3.94 18.61 6.86
C THR A 110 4.59 17.98 5.62
N GLU A 111 3.94 16.97 5.04
CA GLU A 111 4.38 16.30 3.80
C GLU A 111 4.07 17.11 2.53
N LYS A 112 3.40 18.25 2.65
CA LYS A 112 2.92 19.09 1.53
C LYS A 112 2.08 18.30 0.54
N LEU A 113 1.17 17.51 1.06
CA LEU A 113 0.34 16.58 0.31
C LEU A 113 -1.12 17.01 0.40
N GLN A 114 -1.74 17.28 -0.75
CA GLN A 114 -3.17 17.52 -0.82
C GLN A 114 -3.93 16.20 -0.73
N ALA A 115 -4.98 16.13 0.07
CA ALA A 115 -5.87 14.99 0.13
C ALA A 115 -7.25 15.34 -0.42
N ILE A 116 -7.79 14.46 -1.25
CA ILE A 116 -9.20 14.44 -1.64
C ILE A 116 -9.78 13.19 -1.02
N ALA A 117 -10.69 13.35 -0.08
CA ALA A 117 -11.15 12.26 0.75
C ALA A 117 -12.66 12.20 0.82
N THR A 118 -13.21 10.99 0.95
CA THR A 118 -14.61 10.77 1.26
C THR A 118 -14.78 10.39 2.72
N ARG A 119 -15.85 10.84 3.33
CA ARG A 119 -16.24 10.52 4.71
C ARG A 119 -17.75 10.56 4.85
N VAL A 120 -18.30 9.61 5.57
CA VAL A 120 -19.66 9.74 6.11
C VAL A 120 -19.56 10.63 7.34
N SER A 121 -20.21 11.78 7.30
CA SER A 121 -20.13 12.79 8.35
C SER A 121 -21.52 13.25 8.76
N THR A 122 -21.64 13.63 10.02
CA THR A 122 -22.83 14.30 10.59
C THR A 122 -22.50 15.70 11.08
N GLY A 123 -21.28 16.19 10.85
CA GLY A 123 -20.74 17.46 11.30
C GLY A 123 -20.35 18.39 10.13
N ASP A 124 -19.64 19.45 10.48
CA ASP A 124 -19.22 20.51 9.54
C ASP A 124 -17.78 20.33 9.03
N GLU A 125 -17.17 19.15 9.25
CA GLU A 125 -15.78 18.88 8.88
C GLU A 125 -15.55 18.66 7.39
N CYS A 126 -16.62 18.52 6.59
CA CYS A 126 -16.52 18.31 5.14
C CYS A 126 -16.61 19.62 4.37
N SER A 127 -15.67 19.85 3.44
CA SER A 127 -15.69 21.03 2.54
C SER A 127 -16.83 20.98 1.52
N ILE A 128 -17.25 19.76 1.13
CA ILE A 128 -18.34 19.52 0.18
C ILE A 128 -19.27 18.49 0.80
N ILE A 129 -20.52 18.85 0.97
CA ILE A 129 -21.56 17.95 1.48
C ILE A 129 -22.37 17.44 0.31
N ILE A 130 -22.51 16.10 0.21
CA ILE A 130 -23.29 15.43 -0.83
C ILE A 130 -24.48 14.75 -0.16
N GLU A 131 -25.70 15.13 -0.53
CA GLU A 131 -26.96 14.55 -0.08
C GLU A 131 -27.75 14.08 -1.29
N ASP A 132 -28.28 12.85 -1.24
CA ASP A 132 -29.06 12.25 -2.33
C ASP A 132 -28.38 12.31 -3.71
N GLY A 133 -27.05 12.25 -3.74
CA GLY A 133 -26.24 12.32 -4.97
C GLY A 133 -26.00 13.73 -5.52
N TYR A 134 -26.36 14.78 -4.79
CA TYR A 134 -26.17 16.16 -5.18
C TYR A 134 -25.36 16.92 -4.13
N VAL A 135 -24.61 17.92 -4.59
CA VAL A 135 -23.94 18.86 -3.66
C VAL A 135 -25.02 19.68 -2.94
N ALA A 136 -24.98 19.69 -1.61
CA ALA A 136 -25.94 20.43 -0.81
C ALA A 136 -25.96 21.91 -1.22
N GLY A 137 -27.14 22.48 -1.47
CA GLY A 137 -27.31 23.85 -1.97
C GLY A 137 -27.19 24.03 -3.50
N GLN A 138 -26.83 23.01 -4.27
CA GLN A 138 -26.67 23.11 -5.74
C GLN A 138 -27.70 22.26 -6.52
N LYS A 139 -28.88 22.02 -6.00
CA LYS A 139 -29.94 21.21 -6.69
C LYS A 139 -30.31 21.69 -8.11
N THR A 140 -29.86 22.89 -8.52
CA THR A 140 -30.34 23.53 -9.75
C THR A 140 -29.47 23.25 -10.99
N LEU A 141 -28.21 22.87 -10.83
CA LEU A 141 -27.31 22.73 -12.00
C LEU A 141 -27.40 21.40 -12.73
N VAL A 142 -27.84 20.33 -12.05
CA VAL A 142 -27.89 18.97 -12.68
C VAL A 142 -29.13 18.79 -13.53
N SER A 143 -30.23 19.55 -13.29
CA SER A 143 -31.44 19.48 -14.10
C SER A 143 -31.28 20.09 -15.50
N GLU A 144 -30.31 21.00 -15.70
CA GLU A 144 -30.04 21.60 -17.00
C GLU A 144 -29.03 20.79 -17.83
N VAL A 145 -28.05 20.16 -17.17
CA VAL A 145 -27.08 19.30 -17.88
C VAL A 145 -27.73 17.98 -18.34
N ALA A 146 -28.71 17.46 -17.60
CA ALA A 146 -29.46 16.25 -18.01
C ALA A 146 -30.37 16.51 -19.25
N LYS A 147 -30.64 17.76 -19.61
CA LYS A 147 -31.40 18.11 -20.83
C LYS A 147 -30.53 18.29 -22.06
N SER A 148 -29.21 18.33 -21.92
CA SER A 148 -28.29 18.37 -23.06
C SER A 148 -27.89 16.93 -23.46
N GLY A 149 -28.81 16.21 -24.00
CA GLY A 149 -28.74 15.27 -25.12
C GLY A 149 -27.66 14.19 -25.13
N TRP A 150 -27.17 13.68 -24.02
CA TRP A 150 -26.39 12.43 -24.09
C TRP A 150 -27.33 11.26 -24.35
N LYS A 151 -27.22 10.63 -25.54
CA LYS A 151 -27.93 9.39 -25.86
C LYS A 151 -26.94 8.24 -25.81
N ALA A 152 -27.22 7.25 -24.97
CA ALA A 152 -26.45 6.02 -24.93
C ALA A 152 -26.39 5.38 -26.34
N GLY A 153 -25.17 5.10 -26.84
CA GLY A 153 -24.98 4.40 -28.10
C GLY A 153 -24.68 5.27 -29.34
N VAL A 154 -24.43 6.56 -29.18
CA VAL A 154 -23.93 7.42 -30.28
C VAL A 154 -22.50 7.81 -29.93
N PHE A 155 -21.53 7.16 -30.60
CA PHE A 155 -20.10 7.49 -30.58
C PHE A 155 -19.73 8.34 -31.78
#